data_90b5da4545a59c0dce475324439fcaae
#
_entry.id   90b5da4545a59c0dce475324439fcaae
#
_cell.length_a   1.000
_cell.length_b   1.000
_cell.length_c   1.000
_cell.angle_alpha   90.00
_cell.angle_beta   90.00
_cell.angle_gamma   90.00
#
_symmetry.space_group_name_H-M   'P 1'
#
loop_
_entity.id
_entity.type
_entity.pdbx_description
1 polymer ?
#
loop_
_entity_poly.entity_id
_entity_poly.type
_entity_poly.pdbx_seq_one_letter_code
_entity_poly.pdbx_strand_id
1 'polypeptide(L)'
;AYASRQTYTCAPAVHAVADGLRRKLLGYAAEMTGHTPAALTIAPTAQGDAVVFVRNPESVVVTLHDLAMDSFYNKDRGGQLSAEASFKTRQNPPSFGGCFAEVEVDIDLCKVRITHILNVHDAGVLINPALATAQVHGGMGMGIGWALYEELLVDPATGRVHNNNLLDYKFPTTCDIPDLDCAFVETQEPSGVYGNKSLGEPPLISPAPALRNAVLDATGVAVNAIPMTPKLLFEEFVKAGLIKG
;
A
#
# COMPACT_ATOMS: atom_id res chain seq x y z
N ALA A 1 -7.51 8.53 -3.76
CA ALA A 1 -7.20 7.86 -2.49
C ALA A 1 -6.89 8.91 -1.42
N TYR A 2 -7.15 8.59 -0.16
CA TYR A 2 -7.00 9.49 0.96
C TYR A 2 -6.68 8.67 2.22
N ALA A 3 -5.75 9.13 3.05
CA ALA A 3 -5.29 8.46 4.28
C ALA A 3 -4.85 7.00 4.06
N SER A 4 -4.24 6.69 2.92
CA SER A 4 -3.68 5.39 2.55
C SER A 4 -4.64 4.20 2.66
N ARG A 5 -5.95 4.45 2.68
CA ARG A 5 -7.00 3.48 2.99
C ARG A 5 -7.85 3.07 1.79
N GLN A 6 -7.31 3.14 0.58
CA GLN A 6 -8.11 2.81 -0.61
C GLN A 6 -8.61 1.37 -0.57
N THR A 7 -7.76 0.39 -0.27
CA THR A 7 -8.19 -1.00 -0.12
C THR A 7 -9.23 -1.13 0.99
N TYR A 8 -8.97 -0.52 2.15
CA TYR A 8 -9.89 -0.55 3.30
C TYR A 8 -11.26 0.06 3.00
N THR A 9 -11.34 1.12 2.17
CA THR A 9 -12.60 1.82 1.87
C THR A 9 -13.28 1.35 0.59
N CYS A 10 -12.54 0.97 -0.44
CA CYS A 10 -13.12 0.58 -1.73
C CYS A 10 -13.42 -0.92 -1.81
N ALA A 11 -12.62 -1.78 -1.18
CA ALA A 11 -12.84 -3.21 -1.24
C ALA A 11 -14.21 -3.67 -0.67
N PRO A 12 -14.76 -3.06 0.40
CA PRO A 12 -16.13 -3.38 0.84
C PRO A 12 -17.20 -3.09 -0.22
N ALA A 13 -17.06 -1.98 -0.97
CA ALA A 13 -17.98 -1.67 -2.06
C ALA A 13 -17.86 -2.68 -3.21
N VAL A 14 -16.61 -3.05 -3.57
CA VAL A 14 -16.35 -4.09 -4.57
C VAL A 14 -16.93 -5.43 -4.15
N HIS A 15 -16.75 -5.82 -2.89
CA HIS A 15 -17.32 -7.05 -2.35
C HIS A 15 -18.87 -7.03 -2.42
N ALA A 16 -19.48 -5.94 -1.99
CA ALA A 16 -20.94 -5.79 -2.00
C ALA A 16 -21.52 -5.80 -3.43
N VAL A 17 -20.82 -5.18 -4.40
CA VAL A 17 -21.27 -5.20 -5.80
C VAL A 17 -21.10 -6.58 -6.42
N ALA A 18 -20.02 -7.29 -6.12
CA ALA A 18 -19.81 -8.65 -6.58
C ALA A 18 -20.89 -9.62 -6.05
N ASP A 19 -21.20 -9.54 -4.75
CA ASP A 19 -22.29 -10.30 -4.16
C ASP A 19 -23.65 -9.94 -4.76
N GLY A 20 -23.90 -8.66 -5.00
CA GLY A 20 -25.11 -8.18 -5.66
C GLY A 20 -25.27 -8.74 -7.06
N LEU A 21 -24.18 -8.70 -7.85
CA LEU A 21 -24.16 -9.25 -9.20
C LEU A 21 -24.34 -10.77 -9.18
N ARG A 22 -23.63 -11.47 -8.30
CA ARG A 22 -23.76 -12.92 -8.14
C ARG A 22 -25.22 -13.33 -7.85
N ARG A 23 -25.89 -12.65 -6.94
CA ARG A 23 -27.33 -12.92 -6.64
C ARG A 23 -28.21 -12.71 -7.87
N LYS A 24 -27.98 -11.64 -8.65
CA LYS A 24 -28.72 -11.41 -9.89
C LYS A 24 -28.48 -12.50 -10.92
N LEU A 25 -27.24 -12.89 -11.15
CA LEU A 25 -26.87 -13.96 -12.07
C LEU A 25 -27.54 -15.30 -11.70
N LEU A 26 -27.51 -15.68 -10.41
CA LEU A 26 -28.14 -16.90 -9.94
C LEU A 26 -29.67 -16.84 -9.99
N GLY A 27 -30.27 -15.69 -9.71
CA GLY A 27 -31.70 -15.45 -9.88
C GLY A 27 -32.12 -15.61 -11.31
N TYR A 28 -31.42 -14.96 -12.25
CA TYR A 28 -31.68 -15.05 -13.68
C TYR A 28 -31.51 -16.50 -14.22
N ALA A 29 -30.43 -17.18 -13.81
CA ALA A 29 -30.20 -18.58 -14.18
C ALA A 29 -31.32 -19.50 -13.65
N ALA A 30 -31.83 -19.24 -12.45
CA ALA A 30 -32.94 -19.99 -11.87
C ALA A 30 -34.24 -19.82 -12.69
N GLU A 31 -34.56 -18.60 -13.11
CA GLU A 31 -35.71 -18.29 -13.99
C GLU A 31 -35.53 -18.96 -15.38
N MET A 32 -34.32 -18.87 -15.94
CA MET A 32 -34.00 -19.45 -17.24
C MET A 32 -34.12 -20.97 -17.26
N THR A 33 -33.77 -21.63 -16.18
CA THR A 33 -33.63 -23.11 -16.13
C THR A 33 -34.68 -23.83 -15.30
N GLY A 34 -35.55 -23.09 -14.65
CA GLY A 34 -36.62 -23.64 -13.78
C GLY A 34 -36.11 -24.20 -12.45
N HIS A 35 -34.90 -23.82 -12.02
CA HIS A 35 -34.34 -24.22 -10.74
C HIS A 35 -34.53 -23.16 -9.65
N THR A 36 -34.23 -23.50 -8.40
CA THR A 36 -34.20 -22.50 -7.32
C THR A 36 -32.81 -21.88 -7.19
N PRO A 37 -32.69 -20.56 -6.94
CA PRO A 37 -31.38 -19.91 -6.79
C PRO A 37 -30.49 -20.56 -5.72
N ALA A 38 -31.08 -21.11 -4.64
CA ALA A 38 -30.36 -21.77 -3.56
C ALA A 38 -29.70 -23.11 -3.97
N ALA A 39 -30.16 -23.73 -5.07
CA ALA A 39 -29.57 -24.94 -5.60
C ALA A 39 -28.37 -24.66 -6.53
N LEU A 40 -28.14 -23.40 -6.89
CA LEU A 40 -27.19 -22.97 -7.88
C LEU A 40 -26.01 -22.20 -7.26
N THR A 41 -24.85 -22.33 -7.89
CA THR A 41 -23.65 -21.53 -7.59
C THR A 41 -22.87 -21.24 -8.86
N ILE A 42 -21.94 -20.30 -8.82
CA ILE A 42 -21.00 -20.05 -9.90
C ILE A 42 -19.67 -20.72 -9.53
N ALA A 43 -19.13 -21.52 -10.43
CA ALA A 43 -17.85 -22.18 -10.25
C ALA A 43 -17.06 -22.26 -11.57
N PRO A 44 -15.73 -22.36 -11.53
CA PRO A 44 -14.90 -22.60 -12.70
C PRO A 44 -15.17 -24.01 -13.24
N THR A 45 -15.24 -24.12 -14.57
CA THR A 45 -15.41 -25.40 -15.29
C THR A 45 -14.40 -25.47 -16.43
N ALA A 46 -14.34 -26.60 -17.11
CA ALA A 46 -13.50 -26.77 -18.30
C ALA A 46 -13.88 -25.80 -19.46
N GLN A 47 -15.06 -25.23 -19.42
CA GLN A 47 -15.59 -24.29 -20.43
C GLN A 47 -15.56 -22.82 -19.94
N GLY A 48 -14.87 -22.54 -18.86
CA GLY A 48 -14.88 -21.23 -18.17
C GLY A 48 -15.85 -21.23 -16.99
N ASP A 49 -16.06 -20.06 -16.40
CA ASP A 49 -17.00 -19.92 -15.28
C ASP A 49 -18.44 -20.18 -15.73
N ALA A 50 -19.15 -20.99 -14.96
CA ALA A 50 -20.52 -21.37 -15.25
C ALA A 50 -21.37 -21.46 -13.98
N VAL A 51 -22.68 -21.41 -14.17
CA VAL A 51 -23.66 -21.76 -13.13
C VAL A 51 -23.76 -23.27 -13.07
N VAL A 52 -23.54 -23.82 -11.88
CA VAL A 52 -23.55 -25.25 -11.58
C VAL A 52 -24.44 -25.54 -10.38
N PHE A 53 -24.75 -26.80 -10.15
CA PHE A 53 -25.44 -27.19 -8.92
C PHE A 53 -24.50 -27.16 -7.71
N VAL A 54 -24.95 -26.63 -6.59
CA VAL A 54 -24.19 -26.63 -5.32
C VAL A 54 -23.80 -28.06 -4.90
N ARG A 55 -24.70 -29.03 -5.10
CA ARG A 55 -24.47 -30.43 -4.73
C ARG A 55 -23.69 -31.25 -5.77
N ASN A 56 -23.54 -30.75 -6.97
CA ASN A 56 -22.77 -31.36 -8.04
C ASN A 56 -22.12 -30.30 -8.92
N PRO A 57 -20.95 -29.73 -8.49
CA PRO A 57 -20.28 -28.67 -9.21
C PRO A 57 -19.76 -29.03 -10.60
N GLU A 58 -19.66 -30.31 -10.93
CA GLU A 58 -19.27 -30.79 -12.26
C GLU A 58 -20.43 -30.70 -13.29
N SER A 59 -21.66 -30.58 -12.79
CA SER A 59 -22.84 -30.46 -13.65
C SER A 59 -23.13 -29.03 -14.00
N VAL A 60 -22.72 -28.63 -15.20
CA VAL A 60 -23.02 -27.29 -15.77
C VAL A 60 -24.52 -27.17 -16.02
N VAL A 61 -25.15 -26.15 -15.45
CA VAL A 61 -26.55 -25.82 -15.68
C VAL A 61 -26.68 -24.85 -16.85
N VAL A 62 -25.85 -23.77 -16.82
CA VAL A 62 -25.75 -22.79 -17.90
C VAL A 62 -24.40 -22.10 -17.82
N THR A 63 -23.77 -21.84 -18.98
CA THR A 63 -22.53 -21.04 -19.01
C THR A 63 -22.84 -19.56 -18.75
N LEU A 64 -21.88 -18.81 -18.22
CA LEU A 64 -22.07 -17.35 -18.07
C LEU A 64 -22.25 -16.67 -19.43
N HIS A 65 -21.64 -17.21 -20.49
CA HIS A 65 -21.85 -16.73 -21.85
C HIS A 65 -23.31 -16.86 -22.29
N ASP A 66 -23.89 -18.06 -22.19
CA ASP A 66 -25.27 -18.29 -22.62
C ASP A 66 -26.27 -17.50 -21.76
N LEU A 67 -25.99 -17.37 -20.46
CA LEU A 67 -26.77 -16.55 -19.55
C LEU A 67 -26.72 -15.06 -19.96
N ALA A 68 -25.56 -14.54 -20.30
CA ALA A 68 -25.40 -13.17 -20.78
C ALA A 68 -26.11 -12.94 -22.11
N MET A 69 -25.99 -13.88 -23.04
CA MET A 69 -26.66 -13.82 -24.34
C MET A 69 -28.20 -13.85 -24.19
N ASP A 70 -28.71 -14.74 -23.34
CA ASP A 70 -30.16 -14.79 -23.06
C ASP A 70 -30.63 -13.49 -22.40
N SER A 71 -29.91 -12.96 -21.42
CA SER A 71 -30.27 -11.71 -20.76
C SER A 71 -30.30 -10.50 -21.70
N PHE A 72 -29.48 -10.53 -22.76
CA PHE A 72 -29.39 -9.43 -23.72
C PHE A 72 -30.47 -9.52 -24.83
N TYR A 73 -30.76 -10.72 -25.30
CA TYR A 73 -31.63 -10.90 -26.47
C TYR A 73 -33.04 -11.42 -26.13
N ASN A 74 -33.29 -11.96 -24.98
CA ASN A 74 -34.62 -12.47 -24.62
C ASN A 74 -35.57 -11.33 -24.32
N LYS A 75 -36.69 -11.30 -25.01
CA LYS A 75 -37.68 -10.21 -24.93
C LYS A 75 -38.61 -10.32 -23.70
N ASP A 76 -38.76 -11.52 -23.15
CA ASP A 76 -39.73 -11.78 -22.11
C ASP A 76 -39.11 -11.62 -20.69
N ARG A 77 -37.85 -12.02 -20.54
CA ARG A 77 -37.10 -11.94 -19.26
C ARG A 77 -35.78 -11.18 -19.38
N GLY A 78 -35.44 -10.67 -20.57
CA GLY A 78 -34.19 -9.98 -20.82
C GLY A 78 -34.03 -8.70 -20.02
N GLY A 79 -32.80 -8.34 -19.77
CA GLY A 79 -32.43 -7.10 -19.08
C GLY A 79 -30.94 -7.07 -18.72
N GLN A 80 -30.43 -5.88 -18.50
CA GLN A 80 -29.01 -5.74 -18.15
C GLN A 80 -28.70 -6.34 -16.78
N LEU A 81 -27.80 -7.30 -16.77
CA LEU A 81 -27.26 -7.90 -15.54
C LEU A 81 -26.14 -7.02 -14.99
N SER A 82 -26.48 -6.04 -14.19
CA SER A 82 -25.56 -5.11 -13.53
C SER A 82 -25.87 -4.99 -12.05
N ALA A 83 -24.89 -4.59 -11.27
CA ALA A 83 -25.08 -4.28 -9.86
C ALA A 83 -24.30 -3.01 -9.50
N GLU A 84 -24.83 -2.28 -8.54
CA GLU A 84 -24.22 -1.10 -7.97
C GLU A 84 -24.18 -1.25 -6.45
N ALA A 85 -23.13 -0.76 -5.84
CA ALA A 85 -23.01 -0.69 -4.38
C ALA A 85 -22.19 0.52 -3.98
N SER A 86 -22.48 1.06 -2.81
CA SER A 86 -21.66 2.08 -2.16
C SER A 86 -21.32 1.64 -0.75
N PHE A 87 -20.17 2.08 -0.26
CA PHE A 87 -19.73 1.83 1.09
C PHE A 87 -19.25 3.11 1.75
N LYS A 88 -19.64 3.32 2.98
CA LYS A 88 -19.13 4.40 3.83
C LYS A 88 -18.51 3.80 5.06
N THR A 89 -17.20 3.98 5.19
CA THR A 89 -16.51 3.55 6.43
C THR A 89 -16.98 4.36 7.63
N ARG A 90 -17.13 3.67 8.75
CA ARG A 90 -17.50 4.29 10.05
C ARG A 90 -16.32 4.31 11.02
N GLN A 91 -15.24 3.63 10.69
CA GLN A 91 -14.06 3.46 11.52
C GLN A 91 -12.81 3.82 10.71
N ASN A 92 -11.73 4.10 11.41
CA ASN A 92 -10.42 4.34 10.83
C ASN A 92 -9.39 3.68 11.75
N PRO A 93 -9.20 2.37 11.65
CA PRO A 93 -8.30 1.64 12.53
C PRO A 93 -6.87 2.12 12.31
N PRO A 94 -6.09 2.36 13.37
CA PRO A 94 -4.69 2.75 13.25
C PRO A 94 -3.86 1.59 12.70
N SER A 95 -2.96 1.91 11.77
CA SER A 95 -1.84 1.05 11.42
C SER A 95 -0.69 1.32 12.39
N PHE A 96 0.09 0.30 12.69
CA PHE A 96 1.28 0.42 13.55
C PHE A 96 2.51 0.02 12.75
N GLY A 97 3.64 0.59 13.10
CA GLY A 97 4.91 0.24 12.47
C GLY A 97 6.10 0.77 13.24
N GLY A 98 7.25 0.22 12.95
CA GLY A 98 8.54 0.63 13.50
C GLY A 98 9.65 0.37 12.51
N CYS A 99 10.66 1.24 12.50
CA CYS A 99 11.83 1.12 11.66
C CYS A 99 13.09 1.02 12.51
N PHE A 100 13.99 0.13 12.11
CA PHE A 100 15.30 -0.09 12.69
C PHE A 100 16.35 0.16 11.62
N ALA A 101 17.37 0.93 11.95
CA ALA A 101 18.44 1.29 11.02
C ALA A 101 19.81 1.12 11.66
N GLU A 102 20.75 0.61 10.88
CA GLU A 102 22.17 0.58 11.20
C GLU A 102 22.91 1.47 10.20
N VAL A 103 23.85 2.27 10.71
CA VAL A 103 24.59 3.23 9.88
C VAL A 103 26.09 3.19 10.20
N GLU A 104 26.88 3.53 9.20
CA GLU A 104 28.25 4.00 9.38
C GLU A 104 28.30 5.50 9.13
N VAL A 105 28.93 6.23 10.02
CA VAL A 105 29.11 7.68 9.91
C VAL A 105 30.60 7.99 9.70
N ASP A 106 30.93 8.49 8.52
CA ASP A 106 32.23 9.05 8.24
C ASP A 106 32.26 10.50 8.75
N ILE A 107 32.95 10.70 9.87
CA ILE A 107 33.00 12.01 10.54
C ILE A 107 33.81 13.03 9.72
N ASP A 108 34.90 12.59 9.06
CA ASP A 108 35.75 13.49 8.29
C ASP A 108 35.06 13.98 7.00
N LEU A 109 34.32 13.10 6.36
CA LEU A 109 33.53 13.44 5.17
C LEU A 109 32.11 13.90 5.46
N CYS A 110 31.67 13.84 6.71
CA CYS A 110 30.30 14.15 7.15
C CYS A 110 29.25 13.37 6.33
N LYS A 111 29.48 12.08 6.13
CA LYS A 111 28.60 11.20 5.34
C LYS A 111 28.01 10.09 6.17
N VAL A 112 26.75 9.79 5.93
CA VAL A 112 26.03 8.65 6.50
C VAL A 112 25.86 7.60 5.42
N ARG A 113 26.27 6.37 5.72
CA ARG A 113 26.01 5.18 4.91
C ARG A 113 25.11 4.25 5.68
N ILE A 114 23.97 3.91 5.12
CA ILE A 114 23.05 2.94 5.71
C ILE A 114 23.61 1.55 5.41
N THR A 115 23.86 0.76 6.45
CA THR A 115 24.36 -0.62 6.32
C THR A 115 23.23 -1.63 6.34
N HIS A 116 22.17 -1.36 7.13
CA HIS A 116 20.99 -2.18 7.19
C HIS A 116 19.76 -1.34 7.59
N ILE A 117 18.60 -1.68 7.06
CA ILE A 117 17.33 -1.05 7.44
C ILE A 117 16.19 -2.06 7.36
N LEU A 118 15.43 -2.18 8.44
CA LEU A 118 14.26 -3.03 8.56
C LEU A 118 13.04 -2.19 8.93
N ASN A 119 11.95 -2.33 8.16
CA ASN A 119 10.68 -1.68 8.47
C ASN A 119 9.60 -2.74 8.76
N VAL A 120 8.98 -2.67 9.93
CA VAL A 120 7.97 -3.64 10.40
C VAL A 120 6.61 -2.97 10.47
N HIS A 121 5.59 -3.60 9.90
CA HIS A 121 4.24 -3.03 9.84
C HIS A 121 3.13 -4.01 10.24
N ASP A 122 2.16 -3.50 10.96
CA ASP A 122 0.83 -4.08 11.12
C ASP A 122 -0.13 -3.39 10.14
N ALA A 123 -0.39 -4.05 9.03
CA ALA A 123 -1.38 -3.65 8.03
C ALA A 123 -2.65 -4.54 8.07
N GLY A 124 -2.90 -5.20 9.21
CA GLY A 124 -3.91 -6.24 9.31
C GLY A 124 -3.52 -7.47 8.48
N VAL A 125 -4.50 -8.15 7.92
CA VAL A 125 -4.25 -9.24 6.95
C VAL A 125 -3.79 -8.65 5.62
N LEU A 126 -2.70 -9.17 5.08
CA LEU A 126 -2.16 -8.73 3.80
C LEU A 126 -3.00 -9.27 2.64
N ILE A 127 -3.67 -8.40 1.92
CA ILE A 127 -4.48 -8.79 0.75
C ILE A 127 -3.58 -9.29 -0.39
N ASN A 128 -2.44 -8.66 -0.59
CA ASN A 128 -1.42 -9.08 -1.54
C ASN A 128 -0.02 -8.84 -0.95
N PRO A 129 0.66 -9.88 -0.44
CA PRO A 129 1.97 -9.75 0.19
C PRO A 129 3.04 -9.09 -0.70
N ALA A 130 3.08 -9.43 -1.99
CA ALA A 130 4.07 -8.86 -2.91
C ALA A 130 3.87 -7.35 -3.11
N LEU A 131 2.62 -6.90 -3.29
CA LEU A 131 2.33 -5.47 -3.41
C LEU A 131 2.51 -4.74 -2.08
N ALA A 132 2.22 -5.38 -0.94
CA ALA A 132 2.48 -4.82 0.38
C ALA A 132 3.99 -4.59 0.60
N THR A 133 4.83 -5.58 0.28
CA THR A 133 6.28 -5.46 0.32
C THR A 133 6.78 -4.32 -0.58
N ALA A 134 6.30 -4.24 -1.82
CA ALA A 134 6.67 -3.16 -2.74
C ALA A 134 6.28 -1.77 -2.20
N GLN A 135 5.11 -1.66 -1.54
CA GLN A 135 4.68 -0.41 -0.90
C GLN A 135 5.60 -0.01 0.26
N VAL A 136 6.02 -0.97 1.09
CA VAL A 136 6.96 -0.72 2.20
C VAL A 136 8.31 -0.28 1.67
N HIS A 137 8.88 -0.97 0.68
CA HIS A 137 10.16 -0.59 0.07
C HIS A 137 10.10 0.81 -0.55
N GLY A 138 9.01 1.15 -1.26
CA GLY A 138 8.83 2.48 -1.82
C GLY A 138 8.76 3.57 -0.74
N GLY A 139 8.04 3.32 0.35
CA GLY A 139 7.98 4.22 1.51
C GLY A 139 9.32 4.40 2.20
N MET A 140 10.08 3.31 2.36
CA MET A 140 11.43 3.37 2.91
C MET A 140 12.36 4.22 2.04
N GLY A 141 12.34 4.03 0.71
CA GLY A 141 13.13 4.82 -0.23
C GLY A 141 12.84 6.32 -0.11
N MET A 142 11.55 6.70 -0.03
CA MET A 142 11.16 8.10 0.21
C MET A 142 11.64 8.62 1.57
N GLY A 143 11.52 7.81 2.63
CA GLY A 143 11.97 8.19 3.97
C GLY A 143 13.49 8.36 4.08
N ILE A 144 14.26 7.54 3.36
CA ILE A 144 15.71 7.70 3.21
C ILE A 144 16.03 9.02 2.47
N GLY A 145 15.29 9.30 1.39
CA GLY A 145 15.40 10.55 0.66
C GLY A 145 15.23 11.77 1.55
N TRP A 146 14.17 11.82 2.32
CA TRP A 146 13.91 12.91 3.28
C TRP A 146 14.97 13.02 4.37
N ALA A 147 15.48 11.88 4.84
CA ALA A 147 16.45 11.87 5.91
C ALA A 147 17.83 12.42 5.49
N LEU A 148 18.28 12.15 4.25
CA LEU A 148 19.67 12.33 3.87
C LEU A 148 19.89 13.23 2.65
N TYR A 149 18.91 13.42 1.74
CA TYR A 149 19.16 13.99 0.42
C TYR A 149 18.22 15.14 0.03
N GLU A 150 16.90 15.01 0.31
CA GLU A 150 15.89 15.84 -0.31
C GLU A 150 15.68 17.15 0.45
N GLU A 151 16.04 18.27 -0.19
CA GLU A 151 15.83 19.61 0.33
C GLU A 151 15.16 20.48 -0.72
N LEU A 152 14.02 21.09 -0.38
CA LEU A 152 13.36 22.05 -1.23
C LEU A 152 13.81 23.46 -0.87
N LEU A 153 14.57 24.09 -1.78
CA LEU A 153 15.10 25.44 -1.58
C LEU A 153 14.11 26.49 -2.08
N VAL A 154 13.45 27.16 -1.13
CA VAL A 154 12.44 28.19 -1.42
C VAL A 154 12.96 29.57 -1.05
N ASP A 155 12.87 30.53 -1.95
CA ASP A 155 13.10 31.94 -1.65
C ASP A 155 11.98 32.45 -0.73
N PRO A 156 12.28 32.86 0.50
CA PRO A 156 11.26 33.29 1.47
C PRO A 156 10.57 34.60 1.10
N ALA A 157 11.18 35.42 0.24
CA ALA A 157 10.60 36.70 -0.17
C ALA A 157 9.62 36.56 -1.32
N THR A 158 9.86 35.61 -2.23
CA THR A 158 9.08 35.46 -3.46
C THR A 158 8.29 34.16 -3.55
N GLY A 159 8.58 33.17 -2.70
CA GLY A 159 8.01 31.81 -2.77
C GLY A 159 8.56 30.99 -3.94
N ARG A 160 9.57 31.50 -4.67
CA ARG A 160 10.16 30.80 -5.79
C ARG A 160 11.00 29.62 -5.32
N VAL A 161 10.81 28.45 -5.93
CA VAL A 161 11.65 27.27 -5.74
C VAL A 161 12.90 27.40 -6.61
N HIS A 162 14.08 27.32 -5.98
CA HIS A 162 15.37 27.43 -6.69
C HIS A 162 15.79 26.15 -7.38
N ASN A 163 15.50 25.00 -6.79
CA ASN A 163 15.86 23.68 -7.28
C ASN A 163 14.64 22.90 -7.82
N ASN A 164 13.88 23.52 -8.72
CA ASN A 164 12.67 22.99 -9.31
C ASN A 164 12.91 22.05 -10.51
N ASN A 165 14.04 21.39 -10.57
CA ASN A 165 14.41 20.48 -11.64
C ASN A 165 15.24 19.30 -11.08
N LEU A 166 15.30 18.18 -11.83
CA LEU A 166 15.97 16.95 -11.38
C LEU A 166 17.51 17.02 -11.43
N LEU A 167 18.09 18.09 -11.94
CA LEU A 167 19.53 18.33 -11.86
C LEU A 167 19.92 18.85 -10.47
N ASP A 168 19.12 19.75 -9.91
CA ASP A 168 19.42 20.45 -8.65
C ASP A 168 18.71 19.82 -7.46
N TYR A 169 17.47 19.34 -7.61
CA TYR A 169 16.79 18.58 -6.58
C TYR A 169 17.36 17.17 -6.49
N LYS A 170 17.94 16.83 -5.35
CA LYS A 170 18.58 15.54 -5.12
C LYS A 170 17.60 14.57 -4.45
N PHE A 171 17.48 13.40 -5.02
CA PHE A 171 16.81 12.25 -4.40
C PHE A 171 17.74 11.03 -4.49
N PRO A 172 17.58 10.02 -3.64
CA PRO A 172 18.47 8.87 -3.63
C PRO A 172 18.33 8.06 -4.92
N THR A 173 19.47 7.60 -5.41
CA THR A 173 19.55 6.65 -6.52
C THR A 173 19.64 5.21 -6.01
N THR A 174 19.62 4.23 -6.90
CA THR A 174 19.82 2.82 -6.53
C THR A 174 21.18 2.54 -5.90
N CYS A 175 22.16 3.43 -6.08
CA CYS A 175 23.48 3.33 -5.43
C CYS A 175 23.50 3.86 -4.00
N ASP A 176 22.49 4.63 -3.61
CA ASP A 176 22.38 5.27 -2.30
C ASP A 176 21.47 4.49 -1.34
N ILE A 177 20.64 3.59 -1.89
CA ILE A 177 19.67 2.79 -1.12
C ILE A 177 20.29 1.41 -0.85
N PRO A 178 20.36 0.96 0.41
CA PRO A 178 20.79 -0.39 0.75
C PRO A 178 19.74 -1.44 0.38
N ASP A 179 20.03 -2.71 0.63
CA ASP A 179 19.00 -3.73 0.65
C ASP A 179 17.94 -3.38 1.70
N LEU A 180 16.69 -3.42 1.28
CA LEU A 180 15.56 -3.03 2.12
C LEU A 180 14.85 -4.27 2.67
N ASP A 181 14.87 -4.43 3.99
CA ASP A 181 14.12 -5.48 4.65
C ASP A 181 12.78 -4.99 5.18
N CYS A 182 11.76 -5.81 5.03
CA CYS A 182 10.47 -5.55 5.66
C CYS A 182 9.87 -6.81 6.28
N ALA A 183 9.11 -6.61 7.34
CA ALA A 183 8.34 -7.65 7.99
C ALA A 183 6.93 -7.16 8.30
N PHE A 184 6.00 -8.11 8.42
CA PHE A 184 4.60 -7.81 8.74
C PHE A 184 4.18 -8.57 9.98
N VAL A 185 3.45 -7.88 10.84
CA VAL A 185 2.73 -8.47 11.96
C VAL A 185 1.27 -8.52 11.55
N GLU A 186 0.77 -9.70 11.23
CA GLU A 186 -0.63 -9.85 10.84
C GLU A 186 -1.54 -9.80 12.07
N THR A 187 -2.49 -8.87 12.02
CA THR A 187 -3.61 -8.78 12.95
C THR A 187 -4.92 -8.89 12.16
N GLN A 188 -6.01 -9.17 12.86
CA GLN A 188 -7.34 -9.21 12.24
C GLN A 188 -8.08 -7.92 12.58
N GLU A 189 -8.32 -7.06 11.58
CA GLU A 189 -9.14 -5.85 11.76
C GLU A 189 -10.61 -6.16 11.42
N PRO A 190 -11.51 -6.22 12.41
CA PRO A 190 -12.88 -6.64 12.17
C PRO A 190 -13.68 -5.73 11.22
N SER A 191 -13.29 -4.47 11.11
CA SER A 191 -13.94 -3.48 10.24
C SER A 191 -13.38 -3.46 8.80
N GLY A 192 -12.24 -4.12 8.56
CA GLY A 192 -11.61 -4.25 7.24
C GLY A 192 -12.12 -5.46 6.48
N VAL A 193 -12.25 -5.34 5.16
CA VAL A 193 -12.54 -6.51 4.32
C VAL A 193 -11.38 -7.49 4.42
N TYR A 194 -11.68 -8.72 4.76
CA TYR A 194 -10.67 -9.76 5.03
C TYR A 194 -9.66 -9.43 6.14
N GLY A 195 -9.96 -8.47 7.02
CA GLY A 195 -9.11 -8.13 8.15
C GLY A 195 -7.98 -7.15 7.87
N ASN A 196 -8.00 -6.44 6.73
CA ASN A 196 -6.95 -5.50 6.33
C ASN A 196 -7.04 -4.14 7.03
N LYS A 197 -5.89 -3.44 7.09
CA LYS A 197 -5.74 -2.02 7.46
C LYS A 197 -5.08 -1.22 6.34
N SER A 198 -4.89 0.07 6.56
CA SER A 198 -4.15 0.95 5.66
C SER A 198 -2.64 0.66 5.68
N LEU A 199 -1.95 0.79 4.55
CA LEU A 199 -0.50 0.57 4.44
C LEU A 199 0.25 1.64 3.63
N GLY A 200 -0.42 2.51 2.87
CA GLY A 200 0.25 3.38 1.90
C GLY A 200 1.31 4.31 2.49
N GLU A 201 0.94 5.19 3.43
CA GLU A 201 1.83 6.19 4.03
C GLU A 201 2.64 5.70 5.24
N PRO A 202 2.18 4.77 6.09
CA PRO A 202 2.93 4.36 7.28
C PRO A 202 4.39 3.97 7.04
N PRO A 203 4.78 3.31 5.94
CA PRO A 203 6.16 2.96 5.66
C PRO A 203 7.13 4.14 5.48
N LEU A 204 6.61 5.32 5.12
CA LEU A 204 7.40 6.52 4.91
C LEU A 204 7.77 7.23 6.24
N ILE A 205 6.94 7.09 7.28
CA ILE A 205 7.02 7.93 8.47
C ILE A 205 8.23 7.57 9.35
N SER A 206 8.53 6.29 9.47
CA SER A 206 9.50 5.78 10.43
C SER A 206 10.98 5.78 10.00
N PRO A 207 11.39 5.72 8.71
CA PRO A 207 12.79 5.66 8.33
C PRO A 207 13.61 6.90 8.73
N ALA A 208 13.11 8.11 8.50
CA ALA A 208 13.86 9.32 8.83
C ALA A 208 14.20 9.44 10.33
N PRO A 209 13.25 9.26 11.28
CA PRO A 209 13.60 9.25 12.70
C PRO A 209 14.48 8.06 13.10
N ALA A 210 14.37 6.89 12.46
CA ALA A 210 15.25 5.77 12.73
C ALA A 210 16.69 6.09 12.34
N LEU A 211 16.92 6.64 11.14
CA LEU A 211 18.23 7.07 10.66
C LEU A 211 18.82 8.17 11.55
N ARG A 212 18.01 9.15 11.95
CA ARG A 212 18.43 10.20 12.89
C ARG A 212 18.89 9.59 14.22
N ASN A 213 18.19 8.61 14.75
CA ASN A 213 18.55 7.94 15.99
C ASN A 213 19.81 7.09 15.83
N ALA A 214 19.99 6.43 14.69
CA ALA A 214 21.21 5.68 14.40
C ALA A 214 22.44 6.61 14.30
N VAL A 215 22.31 7.80 13.70
CA VAL A 215 23.37 8.82 13.69
C VAL A 215 23.69 9.31 15.10
N LEU A 216 22.66 9.55 15.93
CA LEU A 216 22.86 9.91 17.34
C LEU A 216 23.63 8.82 18.10
N ASP A 217 23.25 7.56 17.91
CA ASP A 217 23.92 6.43 18.60
C ASP A 217 25.38 6.30 18.16
N ALA A 218 25.65 6.44 16.85
CA ALA A 218 27.00 6.33 16.30
C ALA A 218 27.94 7.50 16.68
N THR A 219 27.41 8.69 16.88
CA THR A 219 28.23 9.93 17.02
C THR A 219 28.06 10.65 18.36
N GLY A 220 26.99 10.34 19.10
CA GLY A 220 26.60 11.11 20.28
C GLY A 220 25.99 12.49 19.96
N VAL A 221 25.84 12.86 18.69
CA VAL A 221 25.36 14.18 18.26
C VAL A 221 23.88 14.11 17.85
N ALA A 222 23.05 14.91 18.54
CA ALA A 222 21.62 15.00 18.29
C ALA A 222 21.31 15.97 17.11
N VAL A 223 21.31 15.47 15.89
CA VAL A 223 20.86 16.26 14.73
C VAL A 223 19.34 16.32 14.71
N ASN A 224 18.76 17.52 14.81
CA ASN A 224 17.31 17.74 14.91
C ASN A 224 16.71 18.42 13.67
N ALA A 225 17.37 18.29 12.54
CA ALA A 225 16.90 18.77 11.24
C ALA A 225 17.17 17.71 10.16
N ILE A 226 16.38 17.74 9.11
CA ILE A 226 16.54 16.91 7.90
C ILE A 226 16.45 17.83 6.66
N PRO A 227 17.09 17.43 5.55
CA PRO A 227 17.96 16.28 5.40
C PRO A 227 19.30 16.44 6.15
N MET A 228 19.84 15.34 6.67
CA MET A 228 21.15 15.30 7.33
C MET A 228 22.26 15.31 6.26
N THR A 229 22.32 16.42 5.53
CA THR A 229 23.34 16.63 4.47
C THR A 229 24.74 16.73 5.05
N PRO A 230 25.81 16.50 4.27
CA PRO A 230 27.17 16.70 4.73
C PRO A 230 27.42 18.10 5.31
N LYS A 231 26.78 19.13 4.78
CA LYS A 231 26.86 20.49 5.30
C LYS A 231 26.26 20.60 6.71
N LEU A 232 25.04 20.10 6.91
CA LEU A 232 24.39 20.12 8.20
C LEU A 232 25.17 19.28 9.24
N LEU A 233 25.63 18.11 8.86
CA LEU A 233 26.42 17.24 9.74
C LEU A 233 27.73 17.90 10.12
N PHE A 234 28.43 18.57 9.19
CA PHE A 234 29.64 19.32 9.50
C PHE A 234 29.38 20.40 10.55
N GLU A 235 28.33 21.22 10.36
CA GLU A 235 27.96 22.28 11.31
C GLU A 235 27.66 21.71 12.71
N GLU A 236 26.92 20.60 12.80
CA GLU A 236 26.61 19.98 14.07
C GLU A 236 27.81 19.26 14.72
N PHE A 237 28.68 18.63 13.93
CA PHE A 237 29.90 17.97 14.42
C PHE A 237 30.95 18.98 14.92
N VAL A 238 31.08 20.13 14.26
CA VAL A 238 31.92 21.24 14.78
C VAL A 238 31.37 21.77 16.09
N LYS A 239 30.05 22.04 16.20
CA LYS A 239 29.41 22.47 17.45
C LYS A 239 29.60 21.46 18.60
N ALA A 240 29.59 20.18 18.28
CA ALA A 240 29.81 19.10 19.24
C ALA A 240 31.29 18.83 19.55
N GLY A 241 32.22 19.46 18.83
CA GLY A 241 33.66 19.28 19.02
C GLY A 241 34.24 17.98 18.46
N LEU A 242 33.50 17.29 17.57
CA LEU A 242 33.98 16.10 16.87
C LEU A 242 34.94 16.47 15.73
N ILE A 243 34.77 17.61 15.13
CA ILE A 243 35.61 18.16 14.06
C ILE A 243 36.16 19.51 14.52
N LYS A 244 37.45 19.76 14.25
CA LYS A 244 38.04 21.07 14.47
C LYS A 244 37.64 21.97 13.30
N GLY A 245 36.95 23.06 13.61
CA GLY A 245 36.53 24.06 12.64
C GLY A 245 37.68 25.00 12.22
#